data_0d145af7a367d4a28847e13dc76a469f
#
_entry.id   0d145af7a367d4a28847e13dc76a469f
#
_cell.length_a   1.000
_cell.length_b   1.000
_cell.length_c   1.000
_cell.angle_alpha   90.00
_cell.angle_beta   90.00
_cell.angle_gamma   90.00
#
_symmetry.space_group_name_H-M   'P 1'
#
loop_
_entity.id
_entity.type
_entity.pdbx_description
1 polymer ?
#
loop_
_entity_poly.entity_id
_entity_poly.type
_entity_poly.pdbx_seq_one_letter_code
_entity_poly.pdbx_strand_id
1 'polypeptide(L)'
;EDRLGMGLVGNMDITDNMMLRSYRKGIPFFLDRKNPKKLAEKIVDELQVATPNTQTPVRRLSGGNVQKILVGREIAAAPTVFMAAYPVRGLDINSSYTIYHLLNEQKEKGVAVIFVGEDLDVLIDLCDRIMVICGGKITGVIDGRRAIKEQIGSLMLGREIAFDDENKNKETAQNEAE
;
A
#
# COMPACT_ATOMS: atom_id res chain seq x y z
N GLU A 1 4.88 2.16 9.60
CA GLU A 1 4.46 3.26 10.51
C GLU A 1 5.54 4.33 10.65
N ASP A 2 6.80 3.98 10.80
CA ASP A 2 7.90 4.95 10.93
C ASP A 2 8.46 5.33 9.55
N ARG A 3 7.87 6.38 8.98
CA ARG A 3 8.21 6.85 7.62
C ARG A 3 9.64 7.37 7.53
N LEU A 4 10.12 8.04 8.58
CA LEU A 4 11.43 8.72 8.62
C LEU A 4 12.52 7.91 9.33
N GLY A 5 12.17 6.87 10.09
CA GLY A 5 13.12 5.98 10.72
C GLY A 5 13.44 4.74 9.90
N MET A 6 12.45 4.21 9.16
CA MET A 6 12.58 2.96 8.40
C MET A 6 12.36 3.15 6.90
N GLY A 7 11.50 4.08 6.49
CA GLY A 7 11.14 4.27 5.09
C GLY A 7 12.07 5.21 4.34
N LEU A 8 12.27 6.40 4.85
CA LEU A 8 13.09 7.47 4.27
C LEU A 8 14.14 7.94 5.27
N VAL A 9 15.22 8.52 4.78
CA VAL A 9 16.24 9.17 5.63
C VAL A 9 15.87 10.64 5.77
N GLY A 10 15.39 11.05 6.94
CA GLY A 10 14.81 12.37 7.18
C GLY A 10 15.74 13.56 6.88
N ASN A 11 17.03 13.41 7.10
CA ASN A 11 18.03 14.45 6.84
C ASN A 11 18.47 14.53 5.37
N MET A 12 18.22 13.50 4.56
CA MET A 12 18.47 13.51 3.12
C MET A 12 17.37 14.26 2.40
N ASP A 13 17.71 14.87 1.28
CA ASP A 13 16.73 15.48 0.38
C ASP A 13 15.91 14.43 -0.39
N ILE A 14 14.91 14.89 -1.15
CA ILE A 14 14.04 14.01 -1.93
C ILE A 14 14.85 13.22 -2.96
N THR A 15 15.78 13.88 -3.68
CA THR A 15 16.62 13.26 -4.70
C THR A 15 17.49 12.14 -4.12
N ASP A 16 18.16 12.41 -2.99
CA ASP A 16 19.01 11.43 -2.33
C ASP A 16 18.20 10.23 -1.81
N ASN A 17 16.98 10.47 -1.31
CA ASN A 17 16.07 9.39 -0.92
C ASN A 17 15.65 8.52 -2.11
N MET A 18 15.48 9.07 -3.33
CA MET A 18 15.25 8.26 -4.54
C MET A 18 16.45 7.40 -4.88
N MET A 19 17.66 7.91 -4.65
CA MET A 19 18.90 7.20 -4.94
C MET A 19 19.09 5.95 -4.07
N LEU A 20 18.53 5.88 -2.86
CA LEU A 20 18.70 4.73 -1.94
C LEU A 20 18.30 3.38 -2.57
N ARG A 21 17.39 3.35 -3.53
CA ARG A 21 16.97 2.14 -4.24
C ARG A 21 17.82 1.83 -5.49
N SER A 22 18.63 2.76 -5.96
CA SER A 22 19.34 2.66 -7.24
C SER A 22 20.86 2.84 -7.15
N TYR A 23 21.43 3.18 -6.00
CA TYR A 23 22.84 3.54 -5.87
C TYR A 23 23.82 2.41 -6.28
N ARG A 24 23.38 1.15 -6.29
CA ARG A 24 24.16 -0.01 -6.74
C ARG A 24 23.99 -0.30 -8.24
N LYS A 25 23.08 0.41 -8.93
CA LYS A 25 22.84 0.22 -10.37
C LYS A 25 23.72 1.20 -11.12
N GLY A 26 24.89 0.79 -11.61
CA GLY A 26 25.78 1.65 -12.38
C GLY A 26 27.26 1.27 -12.25
N ILE A 27 28.15 2.11 -12.77
CA ILE A 27 29.60 1.92 -12.69
C ILE A 27 30.05 2.15 -11.23
N PRO A 28 30.82 1.24 -10.61
CA PRO A 28 31.07 1.25 -9.16
C PRO A 28 31.70 2.53 -8.57
N PHE A 29 32.33 3.36 -9.41
CA PHE A 29 33.04 4.57 -8.99
C PHE A 29 32.27 5.89 -9.25
N PHE A 30 31.13 5.84 -9.94
CA PHE A 30 30.37 7.03 -10.27
C PHE A 30 28.93 6.92 -9.78
N LEU A 31 28.54 7.84 -8.91
CA LEU A 31 27.15 7.95 -8.42
C LEU A 31 26.30 8.66 -9.49
N ASP A 32 25.35 7.95 -10.09
CA ASP A 32 24.37 8.57 -10.99
C ASP A 32 23.35 9.36 -10.17
N ARG A 33 23.39 10.67 -10.25
CA ARG A 33 22.41 11.57 -9.64
C ARG A 33 21.35 12.07 -10.62
N LYS A 34 21.53 11.85 -11.94
CA LYS A 34 20.60 12.35 -12.97
C LYS A 34 19.28 11.60 -12.94
N ASN A 35 19.33 10.27 -12.91
CA ASN A 35 18.12 9.44 -12.88
C ASN A 35 17.32 9.59 -11.56
N PRO A 36 17.93 9.55 -10.36
CA PRO A 36 17.24 9.86 -9.11
C PRO A 36 16.60 11.26 -9.09
N LYS A 37 17.26 12.26 -9.64
CA LYS A 37 16.71 13.62 -9.73
C LYS A 37 15.47 13.67 -10.63
N LYS A 38 15.53 13.07 -11.82
CA LYS A 38 14.37 12.96 -12.72
C LYS A 38 13.21 12.23 -12.06
N LEU A 39 13.49 11.14 -11.33
CA LEU A 39 12.48 10.42 -10.58
C LEU A 39 11.86 11.27 -9.47
N ALA A 40 12.68 12.01 -8.73
CA ALA A 40 12.21 12.92 -7.70
C ALA A 40 11.30 14.01 -8.28
N GLU A 41 11.72 14.65 -9.39
CA GLU A 41 10.93 15.66 -10.10
C GLU A 41 9.60 15.09 -10.58
N LYS A 42 9.61 13.90 -11.18
CA LYS A 42 8.41 13.19 -11.63
C LYS A 42 7.43 12.91 -10.47
N ILE A 43 7.92 12.37 -9.36
CA ILE A 43 7.08 12.06 -8.19
C ILE A 43 6.51 13.33 -7.57
N VAL A 44 7.31 14.40 -7.48
CA VAL A 44 6.86 15.68 -6.94
C VAL A 44 5.72 16.25 -7.78
N ASP A 45 5.84 16.19 -9.10
CA ASP A 45 4.84 16.70 -10.04
C ASP A 45 3.58 15.82 -10.08
N GLU A 46 3.72 14.51 -10.33
CA GLU A 46 2.59 13.57 -10.46
C GLU A 46 1.76 13.45 -9.18
N LEU A 47 2.42 13.42 -8.02
CA LEU A 47 1.74 13.30 -6.73
C LEU A 47 1.46 14.65 -6.06
N GLN A 48 1.78 15.76 -6.75
CA GLN A 48 1.57 17.11 -6.25
C GLN A 48 2.12 17.28 -4.83
N VAL A 49 3.40 16.93 -4.65
CA VAL A 49 4.09 17.07 -3.38
C VAL A 49 4.39 18.54 -3.12
N ALA A 50 3.85 19.10 -2.03
CA ALA A 50 4.12 20.48 -1.64
C ALA A 50 5.55 20.58 -1.09
N THR A 51 6.47 21.05 -1.94
CA THR A 51 7.88 21.26 -1.61
C THR A 51 8.44 22.42 -2.44
N PRO A 52 9.39 23.21 -1.92
CA PRO A 52 10.07 24.24 -2.71
C PRO A 52 10.88 23.66 -3.87
N ASN A 53 11.53 22.52 -3.69
CA ASN A 53 12.32 21.82 -4.70
C ASN A 53 12.67 20.39 -4.22
N THR A 54 13.30 19.59 -5.10
CA THR A 54 13.72 18.22 -4.81
C THR A 54 14.94 18.09 -3.90
N GLN A 55 15.60 19.20 -3.56
CA GLN A 55 16.74 19.27 -2.62
C GLN A 55 16.28 19.56 -1.18
N THR A 56 14.97 19.67 -0.95
CA THR A 56 14.40 19.84 0.40
C THR A 56 14.55 18.56 1.21
N PRO A 57 15.15 18.61 2.42
CA PRO A 57 15.20 17.48 3.32
C PRO A 57 13.79 16.98 3.67
N VAL A 58 13.55 15.65 3.55
CA VAL A 58 12.19 15.11 3.68
C VAL A 58 11.58 15.33 5.06
N ARG A 59 12.38 15.49 6.11
CA ARG A 59 11.89 15.86 7.45
C ARG A 59 11.17 17.21 7.54
N ARG A 60 11.35 18.08 6.52
CA ARG A 60 10.70 19.40 6.44
C ARG A 60 9.36 19.35 5.75
N LEU A 61 8.98 18.22 5.21
CA LEU A 61 7.69 18.01 4.55
C LEU A 61 6.60 17.66 5.56
N SER A 62 5.36 17.93 5.21
CA SER A 62 4.21 17.41 5.97
C SER A 62 4.15 15.88 5.90
N GLY A 63 3.47 15.24 6.86
CA GLY A 63 3.33 13.79 6.91
C GLY A 63 2.76 13.20 5.61
N GLY A 64 1.77 13.86 5.00
CA GLY A 64 1.19 13.45 3.71
C GLY A 64 2.21 13.52 2.57
N ASN A 65 3.00 14.58 2.50
CA ASN A 65 4.05 14.72 1.47
C ASN A 65 5.18 13.69 1.67
N VAL A 66 5.59 13.43 2.90
CA VAL A 66 6.55 12.35 3.23
C VAL A 66 6.02 11.00 2.73
N GLN A 67 4.72 10.72 2.96
CA GLN A 67 4.10 9.47 2.52
C GLN A 67 4.03 9.36 1.00
N LYS A 68 3.66 10.43 0.29
CA LYS A 68 3.66 10.49 -1.17
C LYS A 68 5.03 10.17 -1.74
N ILE A 69 6.09 10.76 -1.18
CA ILE A 69 7.49 10.50 -1.58
C ILE A 69 7.87 9.03 -1.35
N LEU A 70 7.52 8.46 -0.18
CA LEU A 70 7.82 7.08 0.15
C LEU A 70 7.11 6.12 -0.81
N VAL A 71 5.80 6.25 -0.95
CA VAL A 71 4.98 5.37 -1.80
C VAL A 71 5.39 5.51 -3.27
N GLY A 72 5.59 6.73 -3.77
CA GLY A 72 6.04 6.99 -5.14
C GLY A 72 7.39 6.32 -5.44
N ARG A 73 8.36 6.38 -4.50
CA ARG A 73 9.65 5.69 -4.64
C ARG A 73 9.49 4.17 -4.72
N GLU A 74 8.68 3.59 -3.85
CA GLU A 74 8.49 2.14 -3.82
C GLU A 74 7.74 1.63 -5.06
N ILE A 75 6.75 2.37 -5.55
CA ILE A 75 6.04 2.07 -6.81
C ILE A 75 7.00 2.16 -8.02
N ALA A 76 7.88 3.17 -8.04
CA ALA A 76 8.85 3.34 -9.13
C ALA A 76 9.88 2.21 -9.21
N ALA A 77 10.04 1.41 -8.15
CA ALA A 77 10.85 0.20 -8.16
C ALA A 77 10.20 -0.98 -8.93
N ALA A 78 8.97 -0.80 -9.43
CA ALA A 78 8.16 -1.80 -10.15
C ALA A 78 8.06 -3.15 -9.41
N PRO A 79 7.55 -3.18 -8.17
CA PRO A 79 7.45 -4.40 -7.40
C PRO A 79 6.38 -5.34 -7.99
N THR A 80 6.57 -6.65 -7.86
CA THR A 80 5.52 -7.65 -8.14
C THR A 80 4.56 -7.81 -6.98
N VAL A 81 5.02 -7.52 -5.76
CA VAL A 81 4.21 -7.51 -4.53
C VAL A 81 4.47 -6.18 -3.80
N PHE A 82 3.42 -5.47 -3.49
CA PHE A 82 3.46 -4.23 -2.74
C PHE A 82 2.78 -4.41 -1.39
N MET A 83 3.54 -4.25 -0.29
CA MET A 83 3.01 -4.37 1.06
C MET A 83 2.93 -2.99 1.73
N ALA A 84 1.74 -2.60 2.16
CA ALA A 84 1.48 -1.32 2.81
C ALA A 84 0.78 -1.53 4.17
N ALA A 85 1.51 -1.31 5.25
CA ALA A 85 0.96 -1.39 6.60
C ALA A 85 0.66 0.02 7.12
N TYR A 86 -0.62 0.27 7.42
CA TYR A 86 -1.12 1.56 7.93
C TYR A 86 -0.65 2.77 7.09
N PRO A 87 -0.75 2.74 5.76
CA PRO A 87 -0.10 3.72 4.89
C PRO A 87 -0.67 5.13 5.02
N VAL A 88 -1.90 5.27 5.55
CA VAL A 88 -2.59 6.56 5.68
C VAL A 88 -2.69 7.07 7.12
N ARG A 89 -2.16 6.32 8.09
CA ARG A 89 -2.28 6.69 9.50
C ARG A 89 -1.69 8.08 9.78
N GLY A 90 -2.51 8.96 10.38
CA GLY A 90 -2.13 10.34 10.71
C GLY A 90 -1.97 11.26 9.49
N LEU A 91 -2.60 10.94 8.37
CA LEU A 91 -2.71 11.82 7.21
C LEU A 91 -4.05 12.54 7.21
N ASP A 92 -4.09 13.66 6.49
CA ASP A 92 -5.33 14.32 6.12
C ASP A 92 -6.11 13.50 5.06
N ILE A 93 -7.40 13.79 4.93
CA ILE A 93 -8.30 13.07 4.03
C ILE A 93 -7.80 13.05 2.58
N ASN A 94 -7.36 14.19 2.05
CA ASN A 94 -6.92 14.29 0.66
C ASN A 94 -5.66 13.46 0.40
N SER A 95 -4.69 13.52 1.32
CA SER A 95 -3.48 12.70 1.25
C SER A 95 -3.80 11.21 1.34
N SER A 96 -4.78 10.82 2.17
CA SER A 96 -5.23 9.43 2.29
C SER A 96 -5.82 8.91 0.98
N TYR A 97 -6.73 9.67 0.36
CA TYR A 97 -7.30 9.30 -0.94
C TYR A 97 -6.24 9.18 -2.04
N THR A 98 -5.25 10.06 -2.05
CA THR A 98 -4.12 9.95 -3.01
C THR A 98 -3.40 8.61 -2.84
N ILE A 99 -3.12 8.20 -1.61
CA ILE A 99 -2.45 6.91 -1.34
C ILE A 99 -3.34 5.72 -1.75
N TYR A 100 -4.64 5.73 -1.43
CA TYR A 100 -5.57 4.68 -1.83
C TYR A 100 -5.65 4.55 -3.36
N HIS A 101 -5.72 5.67 -4.07
CA HIS A 101 -5.73 5.67 -5.53
C HIS A 101 -4.45 5.05 -6.10
N LEU A 102 -3.28 5.41 -5.58
CA LEU A 102 -2.00 4.81 -6.00
C LEU A 102 -1.95 3.29 -5.77
N LEU A 103 -2.48 2.80 -4.63
CA LEU A 103 -2.53 1.37 -4.36
C LEU A 103 -3.47 0.63 -5.33
N ASN A 104 -4.63 1.23 -5.61
CA ASN A 104 -5.58 0.66 -6.56
C ASN A 104 -5.00 0.63 -7.99
N GLU A 105 -4.32 1.68 -8.44
CA GLU A 105 -3.62 1.67 -9.72
C GLU A 105 -2.57 0.55 -9.82
N GLN A 106 -1.86 0.25 -8.73
CA GLN A 106 -0.92 -0.87 -8.74
C GLN A 106 -1.64 -2.22 -8.90
N LYS A 107 -2.77 -2.40 -8.23
CA LYS A 107 -3.63 -3.58 -8.39
C LYS A 107 -4.10 -3.73 -9.84
N GLU A 108 -4.56 -2.66 -10.48
CA GLU A 108 -5.00 -2.65 -11.87
C GLU A 108 -3.86 -2.98 -12.86
N LYS A 109 -2.63 -2.64 -12.50
CA LYS A 109 -1.41 -3.01 -13.26
C LYS A 109 -0.96 -4.47 -13.00
N GLY A 110 -1.70 -5.24 -12.21
CA GLY A 110 -1.40 -6.64 -11.90
C GLY A 110 -0.40 -6.85 -10.76
N VAL A 111 -0.07 -5.81 -9.99
CA VAL A 111 0.75 -5.92 -8.78
C VAL A 111 -0.10 -6.52 -7.66
N ALA A 112 0.41 -7.54 -6.96
CA ALA A 112 -0.23 -8.07 -5.77
C ALA A 112 -0.08 -7.06 -4.61
N VAL A 113 -1.20 -6.43 -4.18
CA VAL A 113 -1.18 -5.44 -3.11
C VAL A 113 -1.67 -6.06 -1.81
N ILE A 114 -0.82 -6.03 -0.77
CA ILE A 114 -1.20 -6.40 0.60
C ILE A 114 -1.34 -5.12 1.40
N PHE A 115 -2.58 -4.79 1.77
CA PHE A 115 -2.92 -3.63 2.56
C PHE A 115 -3.28 -4.04 3.99
N VAL A 116 -2.62 -3.45 4.98
CA VAL A 116 -2.96 -3.62 6.40
C VAL A 116 -3.51 -2.31 6.92
N GLY A 117 -4.73 -2.33 7.44
CA GLY A 117 -5.44 -1.16 7.95
C GLY A 117 -6.40 -1.54 9.07
N GLU A 118 -6.96 -0.52 9.73
CA GLU A 118 -7.91 -0.66 10.84
C GLU A 118 -9.31 -0.13 10.48
N ASP A 119 -9.42 0.62 9.39
CA ASP A 119 -10.69 1.17 8.91
C ASP A 119 -11.41 0.14 8.04
N LEU A 120 -12.51 -0.41 8.56
CA LEU A 120 -13.28 -1.47 7.89
C LEU A 120 -13.96 -0.97 6.61
N ASP A 121 -14.38 0.29 6.53
CA ASP A 121 -14.98 0.86 5.32
C ASP A 121 -13.97 0.86 4.19
N VAL A 122 -12.77 1.35 4.48
CA VAL A 122 -11.66 1.36 3.52
C VAL A 122 -11.26 -0.04 3.08
N LEU A 123 -11.21 -1.01 4.01
CA LEU A 123 -10.87 -2.39 3.68
C LEU A 123 -11.93 -3.02 2.75
N ILE A 124 -13.22 -2.79 3.01
CA ILE A 124 -14.31 -3.31 2.19
C ILE A 124 -14.30 -2.67 0.79
N ASP A 125 -14.03 -1.37 0.71
CA ASP A 125 -14.03 -0.64 -0.56
C ASP A 125 -12.83 -0.97 -1.45
N LEU A 126 -11.64 -1.21 -0.86
CA LEU A 126 -10.40 -1.35 -1.63
C LEU A 126 -9.98 -2.80 -1.87
N CYS A 127 -10.31 -3.73 -0.97
CA CYS A 127 -9.74 -5.06 -0.99
C CYS A 127 -10.64 -6.06 -1.69
N ASP A 128 -10.08 -6.85 -2.60
CA ASP A 128 -10.80 -7.98 -3.22
C ASP A 128 -11.02 -9.12 -2.21
N ARG A 129 -10.09 -9.29 -1.27
CA ARG A 129 -10.17 -10.29 -0.19
C ARG A 129 -9.68 -9.67 1.12
N ILE A 130 -10.39 -9.95 2.20
CA ILE A 130 -10.06 -9.48 3.55
C ILE A 130 -9.71 -10.68 4.41
N MET A 131 -8.46 -10.73 4.88
CA MET A 131 -7.97 -11.73 5.82
C MET A 131 -7.97 -11.14 7.23
N VAL A 132 -8.62 -11.80 8.16
CA VAL A 132 -8.67 -11.38 9.57
C VAL A 132 -7.74 -12.24 10.40
N ILE A 133 -6.92 -11.60 11.23
CA ILE A 133 -5.98 -12.25 12.14
C ILE A 133 -6.33 -11.87 13.57
N CYS A 134 -6.55 -12.86 14.43
CA CYS A 134 -6.79 -12.67 15.85
C CYS A 134 -5.97 -13.68 16.66
N GLY A 135 -5.30 -13.22 17.72
CA GLY A 135 -4.49 -14.08 18.58
C GLY A 135 -3.38 -14.86 17.83
N GLY A 136 -2.80 -14.29 16.77
CA GLY A 136 -1.77 -14.93 15.95
C GLY A 136 -2.28 -16.02 14.99
N LYS A 137 -3.60 -16.14 14.82
CA LYS A 137 -4.25 -17.11 13.91
C LYS A 137 -5.12 -16.39 12.91
N ILE A 138 -5.22 -16.95 11.70
CA ILE A 138 -6.19 -16.49 10.70
C ILE A 138 -7.56 -17.02 11.15
N THR A 139 -8.47 -16.11 11.47
CA THR A 139 -9.84 -16.41 11.89
C THR A 139 -10.81 -16.48 10.72
N GLY A 140 -10.45 -15.91 9.59
CA GLY A 140 -11.23 -16.02 8.36
C GLY A 140 -10.64 -15.23 7.21
N VAL A 141 -11.06 -15.61 6.00
CA VAL A 141 -10.79 -14.88 4.76
C VAL A 141 -12.11 -14.67 4.04
N ILE A 142 -12.48 -13.42 3.83
CA ILE A 142 -13.78 -13.03 3.25
C ILE A 142 -13.56 -12.41 1.86
N ASP A 143 -14.47 -12.66 0.94
CA ASP A 143 -14.55 -11.91 -0.32
C ASP A 143 -14.93 -10.44 0.00
N GLY A 144 -14.08 -9.48 -0.37
CA GLY A 144 -14.28 -8.07 -0.06
C GLY A 144 -15.59 -7.51 -0.61
N ARG A 145 -16.04 -8.01 -1.77
CA ARG A 145 -17.30 -7.59 -2.42
C ARG A 145 -18.56 -8.01 -1.66
N ARG A 146 -18.45 -9.00 -0.78
CA ARG A 146 -19.54 -9.57 0.03
C ARG A 146 -19.34 -9.33 1.52
N ALA A 147 -18.23 -8.70 1.88
CA ALA A 147 -17.88 -8.49 3.28
C ALA A 147 -18.83 -7.45 3.91
N ILE A 148 -19.29 -7.76 5.13
CA ILE A 148 -19.99 -6.82 5.99
C ILE A 148 -19.21 -6.62 7.28
N LYS A 149 -19.31 -5.42 7.87
CA LYS A 149 -18.55 -5.05 9.07
C LYS A 149 -18.77 -6.01 10.23
N GLU A 150 -20.00 -6.49 10.42
CA GLU A 150 -20.38 -7.40 11.50
C GLU A 150 -19.64 -8.73 11.39
N GLN A 151 -19.45 -9.25 10.17
CA GLN A 151 -18.67 -10.47 9.94
C GLN A 151 -17.20 -10.26 10.29
N ILE A 152 -16.60 -9.18 9.75
CA ILE A 152 -15.21 -8.85 10.03
C ILE A 152 -15.02 -8.66 11.54
N GLY A 153 -15.91 -7.89 12.19
CA GLY A 153 -15.87 -7.65 13.64
C GLY A 153 -15.97 -8.95 14.46
N SER A 154 -16.83 -9.89 14.07
CA SER A 154 -16.94 -11.21 14.73
C SER A 154 -15.64 -12.01 14.62
N LEU A 155 -15.02 -12.04 13.42
CA LEU A 155 -13.73 -12.70 13.21
C LEU A 155 -12.59 -12.02 13.99
N MET A 156 -12.61 -10.69 14.13
CA MET A 156 -11.65 -9.95 14.95
C MET A 156 -11.76 -10.29 16.44
N LEU A 157 -12.93 -10.76 16.90
CA LEU A 157 -13.14 -11.26 18.25
C LEU A 157 -12.82 -12.78 18.38
N GLY A 158 -12.30 -13.40 17.33
CA GLY A 158 -11.98 -14.83 17.33
C GLY A 158 -13.21 -15.75 17.29
N ARG A 159 -14.39 -15.22 16.91
CA ARG A 159 -15.61 -16.02 16.76
C ARG A 159 -15.62 -16.65 15.38
N GLU A 160 -15.91 -17.93 15.31
CA GLU A 160 -16.17 -18.61 14.04
C GLU A 160 -17.50 -18.09 13.45
N ILE A 161 -17.46 -17.73 12.17
CA ILE A 161 -18.66 -17.41 11.41
C ILE A 161 -18.98 -18.66 10.59
N ALA A 162 -20.23 -19.16 10.70
CA ALA A 162 -20.74 -20.09 9.73
C ALA A 162 -20.85 -19.34 8.39
N PHE A 163 -19.93 -19.61 7.47
CA PHE A 163 -20.11 -19.21 6.09
C PHE A 163 -21.22 -20.10 5.55
N ASP A 164 -22.36 -19.52 5.16
CA ASP A 164 -23.38 -20.25 4.39
C ASP A 164 -22.75 -20.73 3.08
N ASP A 165 -22.35 -21.98 3.04
CA ASP A 165 -21.78 -22.71 1.90
C ASP A 165 -22.90 -23.04 0.87
N GLU A 166 -23.77 -22.07 0.53
CA GLU A 166 -24.80 -22.28 -0.50
C GLU A 166 -24.22 -22.52 -1.91
N ASN A 167 -22.92 -22.32 -2.10
CA ASN A 167 -22.30 -22.48 -3.43
C ASN A 167 -21.61 -23.83 -3.64
N LYS A 168 -21.32 -24.62 -2.60
CA LYS A 168 -20.75 -25.98 -2.81
C LYS A 168 -21.77 -26.97 -3.36
N ASN A 169 -23.05 -26.76 -3.08
CA ASN A 169 -24.10 -27.67 -3.54
C ASN A 169 -24.51 -27.46 -5.01
N LYS A 170 -24.13 -26.34 -5.65
CA LYS A 170 -24.45 -26.11 -7.07
C LYS A 170 -23.41 -26.70 -8.04
N GLU A 171 -22.13 -26.72 -7.64
CA GLU A 171 -21.07 -27.34 -8.47
C GLU A 171 -21.10 -28.87 -8.40
N THR A 172 -21.49 -29.47 -7.26
CA THR A 172 -21.61 -30.92 -7.14
C THR A 172 -22.82 -31.45 -7.91
N ALA A 173 -23.94 -30.71 -7.94
CA ALA A 173 -25.14 -31.08 -8.67
C ALA A 173 -25.02 -30.94 -10.18
N GLN A 174 -24.09 -30.15 -10.70
CA GLN A 174 -23.83 -30.03 -12.15
C GLN A 174 -22.86 -31.10 -12.66
N ASN A 175 -21.97 -31.62 -11.81
CA ASN A 175 -21.06 -32.72 -12.18
C ASN A 175 -21.64 -34.13 -12.04
N GLU A 176 -22.82 -34.28 -11.42
CA GLU A 176 -23.54 -35.56 -11.35
C GLU A 176 -24.61 -35.69 -12.42
N ALA A 177 -24.81 -34.69 -13.31
CA ALA A 177 -25.78 -34.66 -14.36
C ALA A 177 -25.19 -34.77 -15.79
N GLU A 178 -23.87 -34.98 -15.93
CA GLU A 178 -23.19 -35.36 -17.17
C GLU A 178 -22.67 -36.82 -17.05
#